data_6ad3bb71fe1d3f7e3dedac43975b7446
#
_entry.id   6ad3bb71fe1d3f7e3dedac43975b7446
#
_cell.length_a   1.000
_cell.length_b   1.000
_cell.length_c   1.000
_cell.angle_alpha   90.00
_cell.angle_beta   90.00
_cell.angle_gamma   90.00
#
_symmetry.space_group_name_H-M   'P 1'
#
loop_
_entity.id
_entity.type
_entity.pdbx_description
1 polymer ?
#
loop_
_entity_poly.entity_id
_entity_poly.type
_entity_poly.pdbx_seq_one_letter_code
_entity_poly.pdbx_strand_id
1 'polypeptide(L)'
;MKIDSVLKMSKIDYNAARAVFENYLNSYDRKNDKVWLKIVHTYGVVAESTELAKRLRLGEEDASLARIIALLHDIGRFEQLKRYDSFMPDTMDHASFGVHILFREGVIRQFVPEDTWDGIIETAIARHSDFVLEGVTEERVLLHARIIRDADKLDNCRVKLTDDLMTFMGADAGKIGSTAISEKIRKDALEGKSILSADRVTLMDYWVSYLAYFYDLNFRESLDIVEENDYVRRIIHRIPYTEPNTKKTMEELEKRLVRYVHEAKKV
;
A
#
# COMPACT_ATOMS: atom_id res chain seq x y z
N MET A 1 51.32 -1.15 15.25
CA MET A 1 50.30 -0.14 14.86
C MET A 1 49.11 -0.91 14.27
N LYS A 2 48.17 -1.29 15.11
CA LYS A 2 46.94 -1.98 14.67
C LYS A 2 46.01 -0.91 14.11
N ILE A 3 45.69 -1.05 12.84
CA ILE A 3 44.65 -0.25 12.18
C ILE A 3 43.31 -0.92 12.49
N ASP A 4 42.69 -0.53 13.60
CA ASP A 4 41.27 -0.81 13.83
C ASP A 4 40.48 0.11 12.90
N SER A 5 40.32 -0.31 11.65
CA SER A 5 39.24 0.18 10.82
C SER A 5 37.97 -0.48 11.31
N VAL A 6 37.35 0.09 12.34
CA VAL A 6 35.93 -0.14 12.61
C VAL A 6 35.19 0.35 11.38
N LEU A 7 34.81 -0.59 10.53
CA LEU A 7 33.79 -0.33 9.49
C LEU A 7 32.60 0.27 10.23
N LYS A 8 32.43 1.58 10.08
CA LYS A 8 31.25 2.29 10.57
C LYS A 8 30.11 1.73 9.71
N MET A 9 29.41 0.72 10.24
CA MET A 9 28.23 0.22 9.55
C MET A 9 27.32 1.42 9.33
N SER A 10 27.09 1.73 8.09
CA SER A 10 26.14 2.73 7.64
C SER A 10 24.80 2.43 8.30
N LYS A 11 24.26 3.38 9.03
CA LYS A 11 23.03 3.19 9.77
C LYS A 11 21.95 4.09 9.20
N ILE A 12 20.88 3.49 8.71
CA ILE A 12 19.69 4.23 8.31
C ILE A 12 19.03 4.81 9.57
N ASP A 13 18.94 6.14 9.65
CA ASP A 13 18.27 6.85 10.75
C ASP A 13 16.84 7.21 10.35
N TYR A 14 15.90 6.37 10.73
CA TYR A 14 14.48 6.62 10.49
C TYR A 14 13.98 7.91 11.14
N ASN A 15 14.47 8.30 12.33
CA ASN A 15 13.98 9.50 13.01
C ASN A 15 14.45 10.76 12.27
N ALA A 16 15.67 10.78 11.79
CA ALA A 16 16.17 11.86 10.93
C ALA A 16 15.36 11.93 9.63
N ALA A 17 15.15 10.80 8.95
CA ALA A 17 14.36 10.74 7.73
C ALA A 17 12.90 11.19 7.95
N ARG A 18 12.28 10.81 9.07
CA ARG A 18 10.94 11.27 9.43
C ARG A 18 10.89 12.79 9.61
N ALA A 19 11.89 13.40 10.24
CA ALA A 19 11.95 14.84 10.39
C ALA A 19 12.05 15.56 9.03
N VAL A 20 12.84 15.00 8.11
CA VAL A 20 12.91 15.49 6.71
C VAL A 20 11.55 15.37 6.02
N PHE A 21 10.86 14.24 6.18
CA PHE A 21 9.54 14.02 5.59
C PHE A 21 8.49 15.02 6.14
N GLU A 22 8.49 15.28 7.46
CA GLU A 22 7.63 16.29 8.05
C GLU A 22 7.89 17.69 7.47
N ASN A 23 9.16 18.02 7.21
CA ASN A 23 9.52 19.28 6.57
C ASN A 23 9.05 19.31 5.09
N TYR A 24 9.20 18.22 4.35
CA TYR A 24 8.68 18.08 2.98
C TYR A 24 7.18 18.32 2.91
N LEU A 25 6.42 17.80 3.89
CA LEU A 25 4.97 17.96 3.98
C LEU A 25 4.52 19.42 4.21
N ASN A 26 5.40 20.35 4.63
CA ASN A 26 5.06 21.75 4.77
C ASN A 26 4.74 22.45 3.42
N SER A 27 5.09 21.82 2.30
CA SER A 27 4.77 22.30 0.94
C SER A 27 3.35 21.94 0.49
N TYR A 28 2.57 21.21 1.32
CA TYR A 28 1.25 20.72 1.01
C TYR A 28 0.21 21.17 2.01
N ASP A 29 -1.04 21.39 1.54
CA ASP A 29 -2.14 21.80 2.42
C ASP A 29 -2.64 20.64 3.27
N ARG A 30 -2.21 20.58 4.51
CA ARG A 30 -2.62 19.55 5.47
C ARG A 30 -4.10 19.63 5.89
N LYS A 31 -4.84 20.70 5.49
CA LYS A 31 -6.28 20.83 5.73
C LYS A 31 -7.10 20.17 4.61
N ASN A 32 -6.47 19.88 3.48
CA ASN A 32 -7.10 19.09 2.42
C ASN A 32 -7.26 17.64 2.90
N ASP A 33 -8.49 17.12 2.87
CA ASP A 33 -8.84 15.79 3.39
C ASP A 33 -8.06 14.65 2.71
N LYS A 34 -7.80 14.76 1.41
CA LYS A 34 -7.03 13.77 0.66
C LYS A 34 -5.56 13.79 1.03
N VAL A 35 -4.98 14.98 1.23
CA VAL A 35 -3.60 15.16 1.71
C VAL A 35 -3.48 14.59 3.12
N TRP A 36 -4.42 14.93 4.01
CA TRP A 36 -4.43 14.42 5.38
C TRP A 36 -4.56 12.89 5.41
N LEU A 37 -5.48 12.33 4.62
CA LEU A 37 -5.62 10.87 4.46
C LEU A 37 -4.28 10.24 4.08
N LYS A 38 -3.55 10.82 3.12
CA LYS A 38 -2.26 10.28 2.68
C LYS A 38 -1.15 10.43 3.71
N ILE A 39 -1.14 11.49 4.51
CA ILE A 39 -0.21 11.61 5.64
C ILE A 39 -0.46 10.48 6.66
N VAL A 40 -1.71 10.28 7.07
CA VAL A 40 -2.07 9.21 8.02
C VAL A 40 -1.76 7.84 7.45
N HIS A 41 -2.10 7.61 6.18
CA HIS A 41 -1.79 6.38 5.45
C HIS A 41 -0.28 6.10 5.40
N THR A 42 0.54 7.07 5.04
CA THR A 42 2.01 6.87 5.00
C THR A 42 2.54 6.36 6.34
N TYR A 43 2.11 6.95 7.46
CA TYR A 43 2.53 6.47 8.79
C TYR A 43 1.92 5.12 9.15
N GLY A 44 0.71 4.83 8.69
CA GLY A 44 0.12 3.50 8.79
C GLY A 44 0.94 2.45 8.04
N VAL A 45 1.35 2.73 6.81
CA VAL A 45 2.22 1.84 6.01
C VAL A 45 3.58 1.62 6.70
N VAL A 46 4.15 2.65 7.33
CA VAL A 46 5.37 2.48 8.16
C VAL A 46 5.13 1.54 9.34
N ALA A 47 3.97 1.62 9.99
CA ALA A 47 3.62 0.73 11.11
C ALA A 47 3.46 -0.72 10.63
N GLU A 48 2.73 -0.95 9.55
CA GLU A 48 2.54 -2.28 8.94
C GLU A 48 3.86 -2.87 8.44
N SER A 49 4.70 -2.06 7.79
CA SER A 49 6.03 -2.49 7.34
C SER A 49 6.93 -2.86 8.52
N THR A 50 6.83 -2.15 9.65
CA THR A 50 7.57 -2.46 10.88
C THR A 50 7.08 -3.79 11.49
N GLU A 51 5.78 -4.02 11.53
CA GLU A 51 5.20 -5.27 12.04
C GLU A 51 5.57 -6.46 11.13
N LEU A 52 5.49 -6.29 9.81
CA LEU A 52 5.92 -7.32 8.86
C LEU A 52 7.40 -7.65 9.01
N ALA A 53 8.29 -6.64 9.10
CA ALA A 53 9.71 -6.86 9.31
C ALA A 53 9.99 -7.66 10.59
N LYS A 54 9.24 -7.41 11.66
CA LYS A 54 9.32 -8.15 12.91
C LYS A 54 8.83 -9.60 12.75
N ARG A 55 7.68 -9.83 12.13
CA ARG A 55 7.12 -11.17 11.89
C ARG A 55 8.03 -12.01 11.00
N LEU A 56 8.58 -11.40 9.96
CA LEU A 56 9.56 -12.00 9.05
C LEU A 56 10.95 -12.15 9.69
N ARG A 57 11.16 -11.68 10.92
CA ARG A 57 12.43 -11.73 11.68
C ARG A 57 13.61 -11.13 10.92
N LEU A 58 13.38 -10.01 10.25
CA LEU A 58 14.44 -9.33 9.51
C LEU A 58 15.51 -8.77 10.44
N GLY A 59 16.76 -8.71 9.94
CA GLY A 59 17.85 -8.02 10.60
C GLY A 59 17.62 -6.51 10.71
N GLU A 60 18.36 -5.82 11.59
CA GLU A 60 18.19 -4.38 11.89
C GLU A 60 18.28 -3.52 10.63
N GLU A 61 19.17 -3.84 9.70
CA GLU A 61 19.34 -3.08 8.46
C GLU A 61 18.11 -3.20 7.56
N ASP A 62 17.63 -4.43 7.29
CA ASP A 62 16.46 -4.64 6.45
C ASP A 62 15.17 -4.12 7.09
N ALA A 63 15.04 -4.21 8.42
CA ALA A 63 13.92 -3.60 9.14
C ALA A 63 13.93 -2.07 9.03
N SER A 64 15.11 -1.44 9.10
CA SER A 64 15.24 0.01 8.92
C SER A 64 14.96 0.42 7.47
N LEU A 65 15.43 -0.36 6.52
CA LEU A 65 15.22 -0.15 5.09
C LEU A 65 13.73 -0.26 4.72
N ALA A 66 13.04 -1.26 5.24
CA ALA A 66 11.60 -1.42 5.06
C ALA A 66 10.80 -0.19 5.56
N ARG A 67 11.21 0.38 6.71
CA ARG A 67 10.58 1.60 7.25
C ARG A 67 10.80 2.83 6.38
N ILE A 68 12.02 3.01 5.82
CA ILE A 68 12.34 4.12 4.92
C ILE A 68 11.55 4.00 3.61
N ILE A 69 11.52 2.82 3.02
CA ILE A 69 10.75 2.56 1.80
C ILE A 69 9.26 2.88 2.05
N ALA A 70 8.72 2.42 3.18
CA ALA A 70 7.34 2.72 3.57
C ALA A 70 7.08 4.22 3.76
N LEU A 71 8.02 4.97 4.35
CA LEU A 71 7.91 6.42 4.52
C LEU A 71 7.87 7.16 3.18
N LEU A 72 8.58 6.66 2.17
CA LEU A 72 8.82 7.36 0.91
C LEU A 72 7.97 6.83 -0.26
N HIS A 73 7.29 5.68 -0.12
CA HIS A 73 6.63 4.99 -1.25
C HIS A 73 5.65 5.87 -2.03
N ASP A 74 4.91 6.71 -1.33
CA ASP A 74 3.86 7.57 -1.89
C ASP A 74 4.28 9.06 -1.96
N ILE A 75 5.60 9.38 -1.91
CA ILE A 75 6.07 10.77 -1.94
C ILE A 75 5.57 11.53 -3.19
N GLY A 76 5.48 10.87 -4.34
CA GLY A 76 4.92 11.44 -5.57
C GLY A 76 3.41 11.69 -5.51
N ARG A 77 2.69 11.00 -4.61
CA ARG A 77 1.25 11.16 -4.44
C ARG A 77 0.87 12.55 -3.93
N PHE A 78 1.70 13.16 -3.11
CA PHE A 78 1.48 14.52 -2.61
C PHE A 78 1.50 15.54 -3.76
N GLU A 79 2.40 15.40 -4.74
CA GLU A 79 2.41 16.23 -5.95
C GLU A 79 1.18 15.95 -6.84
N GLN A 80 0.75 14.70 -6.97
CA GLN A 80 -0.47 14.37 -7.69
C GLN A 80 -1.68 15.07 -7.06
N LEU A 81 -1.83 15.01 -5.76
CA LEU A 81 -2.92 15.69 -5.05
C LEU A 81 -2.86 17.20 -5.19
N LYS A 82 -1.67 17.80 -5.08
CA LYS A 82 -1.47 19.24 -5.24
C LYS A 82 -1.85 19.73 -6.64
N ARG A 83 -1.57 18.94 -7.68
CA ARG A 83 -1.82 19.33 -9.09
C ARG A 83 -3.22 19.00 -9.57
N TYR A 84 -3.78 17.88 -9.14
CA TYR A 84 -5.00 17.31 -9.72
C TYR A 84 -6.12 17.09 -8.71
N ASP A 85 -5.86 17.21 -7.43
CA ASP A 85 -6.80 16.87 -6.34
C ASP A 85 -7.46 15.48 -6.54
N SER A 86 -6.69 14.51 -7.06
CA SER A 86 -7.19 13.21 -7.51
C SER A 86 -6.24 12.07 -7.16
N PHE A 87 -6.81 10.91 -6.85
CA PHE A 87 -6.09 9.63 -6.72
C PHE A 87 -6.10 8.80 -8.01
N MET A 88 -6.76 9.28 -9.05
CA MET A 88 -6.97 8.51 -10.28
C MET A 88 -5.65 8.28 -11.02
N PRO A 89 -5.40 7.04 -11.48
CA PRO A 89 -4.11 6.67 -12.09
C PRO A 89 -3.86 7.36 -13.44
N ASP A 90 -4.90 7.79 -14.13
CA ASP A 90 -4.80 8.52 -15.40
C ASP A 90 -4.31 9.98 -15.24
N THR A 91 -4.30 10.53 -14.03
CA THR A 91 -3.82 11.89 -13.77
C THR A 91 -2.30 11.94 -13.60
N MET A 92 -1.70 10.95 -12.98
CA MET A 92 -0.24 10.85 -12.75
C MET A 92 0.12 9.43 -12.30
N ASP A 93 1.21 8.89 -12.85
CA ASP A 93 1.91 7.76 -12.26
C ASP A 93 2.74 8.25 -11.06
N HIS A 94 2.16 8.16 -9.87
CA HIS A 94 2.76 8.66 -8.63
C HIS A 94 4.01 7.87 -8.21
N ALA A 95 4.10 6.59 -8.55
CA ALA A 95 5.26 5.77 -8.21
C ALA A 95 6.49 6.21 -9.02
N SER A 96 6.35 6.29 -10.35
CA SER A 96 7.40 6.81 -11.23
C SER A 96 7.76 8.26 -10.90
N PHE A 97 6.77 9.09 -10.55
CA PHE A 97 7.03 10.47 -10.17
C PHE A 97 7.74 10.57 -8.80
N GLY A 98 7.41 9.69 -7.86
CA GLY A 98 8.12 9.58 -6.58
C GLY A 98 9.59 9.22 -6.76
N VAL A 99 9.89 8.26 -7.63
CA VAL A 99 11.28 7.92 -8.05
C VAL A 99 11.97 9.12 -8.67
N HIS A 100 11.28 9.88 -9.53
CA HIS A 100 11.86 11.10 -10.13
C HIS A 100 12.26 12.10 -9.05
N ILE A 101 11.39 12.44 -8.10
CA ILE A 101 11.69 13.35 -6.99
C ILE A 101 12.89 12.82 -6.19
N LEU A 102 12.88 11.56 -5.82
CA LEU A 102 13.90 11.01 -4.95
C LEU A 102 15.27 10.91 -5.62
N PHE A 103 15.33 10.34 -6.81
CA PHE A 103 16.59 9.95 -7.44
C PHE A 103 17.03 10.86 -8.58
N ARG A 104 16.12 11.48 -9.36
CA ARG A 104 16.50 12.39 -10.44
C ARG A 104 16.73 13.82 -9.94
N GLU A 105 15.91 14.28 -8.99
CA GLU A 105 16.10 15.56 -8.31
C GLU A 105 17.08 15.45 -7.11
N GLY A 106 17.49 14.24 -6.73
CA GLY A 106 18.46 13.97 -5.67
C GLY A 106 17.93 14.14 -4.24
N VAL A 107 16.62 14.27 -4.06
CA VAL A 107 15.98 14.50 -2.75
C VAL A 107 16.25 13.35 -1.78
N ILE A 108 16.49 12.14 -2.28
CA ILE A 108 16.79 10.95 -1.45
C ILE A 108 17.96 11.19 -0.49
N ARG A 109 18.97 11.99 -0.87
CA ARG A 109 20.15 12.27 -0.02
C ARG A 109 19.81 13.03 1.26
N GLN A 110 18.66 13.68 1.34
CA GLN A 110 18.17 14.30 2.57
C GLN A 110 17.64 13.24 3.56
N PHE A 111 17.10 12.12 3.06
CA PHE A 111 16.55 11.03 3.84
C PHE A 111 17.58 9.95 4.17
N VAL A 112 18.38 9.58 3.18
CA VAL A 112 19.41 8.55 3.25
C VAL A 112 20.68 9.13 2.63
N PRO A 113 21.66 9.56 3.44
CA PRO A 113 22.86 10.24 2.94
C PRO A 113 23.72 9.38 2.01
N GLU A 114 23.72 8.07 2.22
CA GLU A 114 24.54 7.11 1.48
C GLU A 114 23.75 6.48 0.33
N ASP A 115 24.44 6.03 -0.73
CA ASP A 115 23.85 5.43 -1.92
C ASP A 115 23.77 3.88 -1.89
N THR A 116 24.29 3.29 -0.83
CA THR A 116 24.39 1.82 -0.66
C THR A 116 23.08 1.08 -0.94
N TRP A 117 21.94 1.68 -0.62
CA TRP A 117 20.63 1.03 -0.74
C TRP A 117 19.76 1.61 -1.87
N ASP A 118 20.31 2.50 -2.70
CA ASP A 118 19.53 3.21 -3.73
C ASP A 118 18.79 2.25 -4.64
N GLY A 119 19.45 1.21 -5.15
CA GLY A 119 18.81 0.24 -6.05
C GLY A 119 17.61 -0.49 -5.42
N ILE A 120 17.70 -0.79 -4.11
CA ILE A 120 16.60 -1.43 -3.38
C ILE A 120 15.45 -0.44 -3.19
N ILE A 121 15.74 0.77 -2.71
CA ILE A 121 14.74 1.81 -2.43
C ILE A 121 14.04 2.24 -3.74
N GLU A 122 14.82 2.52 -4.79
CA GLU A 122 14.29 2.96 -6.09
C GLU A 122 13.35 1.89 -6.68
N THR A 123 13.81 0.63 -6.72
CA THR A 123 13.01 -0.47 -7.28
C THR A 123 11.75 -0.73 -6.47
N ALA A 124 11.85 -0.80 -5.15
CA ALA A 124 10.70 -1.05 -4.29
C ALA A 124 9.64 0.05 -4.43
N ILE A 125 10.04 1.32 -4.48
CA ILE A 125 9.12 2.45 -4.68
C ILE A 125 8.56 2.44 -6.11
N ALA A 126 9.39 2.22 -7.14
CA ALA A 126 8.93 2.18 -8.53
C ALA A 126 7.85 1.11 -8.77
N ARG A 127 7.96 -0.03 -8.08
CA ARG A 127 7.15 -1.23 -8.33
C ARG A 127 6.03 -1.47 -7.30
N HIS A 128 5.87 -0.59 -6.30
CA HIS A 128 4.90 -0.82 -5.22
C HIS A 128 3.45 -0.88 -5.73
N SER A 129 3.11 -0.11 -6.77
CA SER A 129 1.77 -0.03 -7.34
C SER A 129 1.57 -0.87 -8.61
N ASP A 130 2.57 -1.63 -9.07
CA ASP A 130 2.45 -2.50 -10.24
C ASP A 130 1.38 -3.57 -10.01
N PHE A 131 0.65 -3.93 -11.08
CA PHE A 131 -0.33 -5.00 -11.00
C PHE A 131 0.33 -6.36 -10.69
N VAL A 132 1.44 -6.66 -11.34
CA VAL A 132 2.26 -7.85 -11.10
C VAL A 132 3.70 -7.43 -10.88
N LEU A 133 4.35 -8.00 -9.89
CA LEU A 133 5.77 -7.76 -9.61
C LEU A 133 6.63 -8.71 -10.46
N GLU A 134 6.96 -8.28 -11.67
CA GLU A 134 7.77 -9.06 -12.62
C GLU A 134 9.17 -8.46 -12.82
N GLY A 135 10.15 -9.30 -13.19
CA GLY A 135 11.50 -8.86 -13.58
C GLY A 135 12.40 -8.44 -12.43
N VAL A 136 11.98 -8.55 -11.18
CA VAL A 136 12.81 -8.33 -9.99
C VAL A 136 13.42 -9.68 -9.58
N THR A 137 14.70 -9.88 -9.87
CA THR A 137 15.39 -11.17 -9.69
C THR A 137 16.33 -11.22 -8.48
N GLU A 138 16.79 -10.06 -7.99
CA GLU A 138 17.63 -9.99 -6.80
C GLU A 138 16.76 -10.20 -5.55
N GLU A 139 17.09 -11.20 -4.74
CA GLU A 139 16.27 -11.63 -3.60
C GLU A 139 16.00 -10.53 -2.59
N ARG A 140 17.01 -9.71 -2.26
CA ARG A 140 16.85 -8.63 -1.29
C ARG A 140 15.97 -7.49 -1.83
N VAL A 141 16.10 -7.13 -3.11
CA VAL A 141 15.23 -6.16 -3.78
C VAL A 141 13.80 -6.67 -3.80
N LEU A 142 13.61 -7.95 -4.17
CA LEU A 142 12.30 -8.59 -4.22
C LEU A 142 11.63 -8.65 -2.84
N LEU A 143 12.40 -8.94 -1.78
CA LEU A 143 11.92 -8.91 -0.41
C LEU A 143 11.32 -7.55 -0.06
N HIS A 144 12.06 -6.47 -0.28
CA HIS A 144 11.58 -5.12 0.05
C HIS A 144 10.44 -4.64 -0.85
N ALA A 145 10.44 -5.02 -2.13
CA ALA A 145 9.32 -4.75 -3.03
C ALA A 145 8.04 -5.46 -2.58
N ARG A 146 8.13 -6.69 -2.08
CA ARG A 146 6.99 -7.43 -1.52
C ARG A 146 6.51 -6.84 -0.19
N ILE A 147 7.44 -6.44 0.70
CA ILE A 147 7.08 -5.85 2.00
C ILE A 147 6.28 -4.56 1.81
N ILE A 148 6.74 -3.65 0.96
CA ILE A 148 6.01 -2.38 0.75
C ILE A 148 4.64 -2.62 0.11
N ARG A 149 4.51 -3.53 -0.84
CA ARG A 149 3.22 -3.88 -1.46
C ARG A 149 2.22 -4.42 -0.45
N ASP A 150 2.68 -5.30 0.44
CA ASP A 150 1.82 -5.87 1.48
C ASP A 150 1.46 -4.83 2.55
N ALA A 151 2.44 -4.06 3.04
CA ALA A 151 2.22 -3.02 4.03
C ALA A 151 1.25 -1.93 3.54
N ASP A 152 1.35 -1.50 2.28
CA ASP A 152 0.41 -0.57 1.65
C ASP A 152 -1.02 -1.14 1.64
N LYS A 153 -1.19 -2.40 1.24
CA LYS A 153 -2.51 -3.06 1.24
C LYS A 153 -3.09 -3.25 2.63
N LEU A 154 -2.25 -3.55 3.62
CA LEU A 154 -2.68 -3.72 5.01
C LEU A 154 -3.18 -2.40 5.61
N ASP A 155 -2.44 -1.28 5.46
CA ASP A 155 -2.98 0.00 5.91
C ASP A 155 -4.20 0.46 5.09
N ASN A 156 -4.28 0.09 3.82
CA ASN A 156 -5.50 0.30 3.03
C ASN A 156 -6.72 -0.38 3.64
N CYS A 157 -6.58 -1.51 4.37
CA CYS A 157 -7.69 -2.09 5.14
C CYS A 157 -8.17 -1.14 6.25
N ARG A 158 -7.24 -0.51 6.99
CA ARG A 158 -7.57 0.52 7.98
C ARG A 158 -8.30 1.70 7.32
N VAL A 159 -7.77 2.24 6.23
CA VAL A 159 -8.42 3.31 5.45
C VAL A 159 -9.84 2.94 5.09
N LYS A 160 -10.07 1.70 4.58
CA LYS A 160 -11.42 1.24 4.22
C LYS A 160 -12.35 1.09 5.42
N LEU A 161 -11.85 1.03 6.64
CA LEU A 161 -12.64 0.89 7.86
C LEU A 161 -12.86 2.21 8.60
N THR A 162 -11.90 3.14 8.56
CA THR A 162 -11.92 4.32 9.45
C THR A 162 -12.05 5.65 8.73
N ASP A 163 -11.56 5.76 7.50
CA ASP A 163 -11.56 7.04 6.80
C ASP A 163 -12.91 7.33 6.12
N ASP A 164 -13.15 8.60 5.80
CA ASP A 164 -14.41 9.02 5.17
C ASP A 164 -14.51 8.50 3.72
N LEU A 165 -15.60 7.79 3.43
CA LEU A 165 -15.90 7.26 2.10
C LEU A 165 -15.97 8.35 1.04
N MET A 166 -16.47 9.55 1.38
CA MET A 166 -16.50 10.67 0.45
C MET A 166 -15.10 11.08 -0.01
N THR A 167 -14.10 11.05 0.89
CA THR A 167 -12.73 11.45 0.57
C THR A 167 -12.07 10.53 -0.44
N PHE A 168 -12.23 9.19 -0.34
CA PHE A 168 -11.52 8.25 -1.22
C PHE A 168 -12.40 7.52 -2.24
N MET A 169 -13.74 7.50 -2.07
CA MET A 169 -14.68 6.91 -3.03
C MET A 169 -15.49 7.97 -3.79
N GLY A 170 -15.56 9.19 -3.27
CA GLY A 170 -16.43 10.24 -3.82
C GLY A 170 -17.93 9.95 -3.66
N ALA A 171 -18.31 9.03 -2.76
CA ALA A 171 -19.68 8.61 -2.55
C ALA A 171 -19.89 8.09 -1.12
N ASP A 172 -21.10 8.20 -0.60
CA ASP A 172 -21.50 7.62 0.69
C ASP A 172 -21.76 6.11 0.58
N ALA A 173 -21.86 5.46 1.75
CA ALA A 173 -22.06 4.02 1.86
C ALA A 173 -23.33 3.51 1.13
N GLY A 174 -24.43 4.25 1.18
CA GLY A 174 -25.69 3.89 0.51
C GLY A 174 -25.55 3.93 -1.01
N LYS A 175 -24.92 4.98 -1.52
CA LYS A 175 -24.65 5.12 -2.95
C LYS A 175 -23.73 4.03 -3.47
N ILE A 176 -22.66 3.72 -2.75
CA ILE A 176 -21.74 2.63 -3.13
C ILE A 176 -22.52 1.31 -3.21
N GLY A 177 -23.19 0.91 -2.12
CA GLY A 177 -23.87 -0.39 -2.03
C GLY A 177 -25.15 -0.54 -2.87
N SER A 178 -25.61 0.56 -3.51
CA SER A 178 -26.73 0.53 -4.47
C SER A 178 -26.28 0.28 -5.92
N THR A 179 -24.98 0.24 -6.21
CA THR A 179 -24.47 -0.03 -7.55
C THR A 179 -24.23 -1.52 -7.80
N ALA A 180 -24.38 -1.93 -9.04
CA ALA A 180 -24.10 -3.30 -9.44
C ALA A 180 -22.58 -3.53 -9.57
N ILE A 181 -22.14 -4.75 -9.29
CA ILE A 181 -20.78 -5.22 -9.62
C ILE A 181 -20.77 -5.64 -11.09
N SER A 182 -19.79 -5.17 -11.88
CA SER A 182 -19.60 -5.59 -13.26
C SER A 182 -19.32 -7.09 -13.35
N GLU A 183 -19.80 -7.76 -14.39
CA GLU A 183 -19.68 -9.22 -14.54
C GLU A 183 -18.22 -9.69 -14.52
N LYS A 184 -17.32 -8.94 -15.19
CA LYS A 184 -15.89 -9.24 -15.18
C LYS A 184 -15.31 -9.18 -13.76
N ILE A 185 -15.61 -8.13 -13.00
CA ILE A 185 -15.12 -7.93 -11.63
C ILE A 185 -15.67 -9.01 -10.70
N ARG A 186 -16.98 -9.32 -10.83
CA ARG A 186 -17.62 -10.41 -10.09
C ARG A 186 -16.91 -11.74 -10.34
N LYS A 187 -16.67 -12.07 -11.60
CA LYS A 187 -16.01 -13.32 -12.00
C LYS A 187 -14.58 -13.38 -11.46
N ASP A 188 -13.77 -12.36 -11.71
CA ASP A 188 -12.36 -12.34 -11.30
C ASP A 188 -12.22 -12.44 -9.76
N ALA A 189 -13.03 -11.68 -9.01
CA ALA A 189 -13.02 -11.75 -7.55
C ALA A 189 -13.43 -13.13 -7.00
N LEU A 190 -14.47 -13.74 -7.58
CA LEU A 190 -14.91 -15.08 -7.20
C LEU A 190 -13.95 -16.19 -7.68
N GLU A 191 -13.15 -15.96 -8.70
CA GLU A 191 -12.09 -16.88 -9.13
C GLU A 191 -10.78 -16.73 -8.33
N GLY A 192 -10.70 -15.75 -7.40
CA GLY A 192 -9.51 -15.54 -6.58
C GLY A 192 -8.40 -14.74 -7.29
N LYS A 193 -8.79 -13.85 -8.18
CA LYS A 193 -7.86 -13.01 -8.95
C LYS A 193 -7.87 -11.57 -8.44
N SER A 194 -6.71 -10.93 -8.51
CA SER A 194 -6.59 -9.49 -8.36
C SER A 194 -7.30 -8.78 -9.51
N ILE A 195 -7.78 -7.54 -9.25
CA ILE A 195 -8.56 -6.75 -10.20
C ILE A 195 -7.70 -5.63 -10.76
N LEU A 196 -7.61 -5.59 -12.09
CA LEU A 196 -6.92 -4.52 -12.80
C LEU A 196 -7.70 -3.21 -12.66
N SER A 197 -6.99 -2.12 -12.34
CA SER A 197 -7.61 -0.80 -12.11
C SER A 197 -8.43 -0.31 -13.31
N ALA A 198 -7.98 -0.59 -14.53
CA ALA A 198 -8.65 -0.21 -15.77
C ALA A 198 -9.99 -0.93 -16.01
N ASP A 199 -10.24 -2.06 -15.33
CA ASP A 199 -11.47 -2.84 -15.48
C ASP A 199 -12.63 -2.31 -14.62
N ARG A 200 -12.35 -1.41 -13.67
CA ARG A 200 -13.34 -0.88 -12.73
C ARG A 200 -14.20 0.18 -13.38
N VAL A 201 -15.52 -0.01 -13.39
CA VAL A 201 -16.50 0.88 -14.01
C VAL A 201 -17.47 1.47 -12.99
N THR A 202 -17.88 0.67 -11.99
CA THR A 202 -18.87 1.08 -11.00
C THR A 202 -18.22 1.32 -9.63
N LEU A 203 -18.92 2.02 -8.73
CA LEU A 203 -18.44 2.20 -7.34
C LEU A 203 -18.25 0.87 -6.63
N MET A 204 -19.08 -0.14 -6.89
CA MET A 204 -18.89 -1.47 -6.33
C MET A 204 -17.71 -2.20 -6.93
N ASP A 205 -17.31 -1.95 -8.18
CA ASP A 205 -16.09 -2.51 -8.75
C ASP A 205 -14.86 -2.01 -7.99
N TYR A 206 -14.81 -0.71 -7.66
CA TYR A 206 -13.76 -0.15 -6.81
C TYR A 206 -13.76 -0.78 -5.41
N TRP A 207 -14.95 -0.95 -4.79
CA TRP A 207 -15.05 -1.56 -3.47
C TRP A 207 -14.58 -3.02 -3.46
N VAL A 208 -15.02 -3.82 -4.41
CA VAL A 208 -14.60 -5.22 -4.57
C VAL A 208 -13.12 -5.34 -4.88
N SER A 209 -12.54 -4.40 -5.65
CA SER A 209 -11.10 -4.42 -5.95
C SER A 209 -10.22 -4.31 -4.70
N TYR A 210 -10.67 -3.60 -3.67
CA TYR A 210 -9.95 -3.52 -2.39
C TYR A 210 -9.96 -4.85 -1.62
N LEU A 211 -11.03 -5.61 -1.72
CA LEU A 211 -11.12 -6.97 -1.15
C LEU A 211 -10.26 -7.96 -1.94
N ALA A 212 -10.21 -7.81 -3.26
CA ALA A 212 -9.37 -8.64 -4.12
C ALA A 212 -7.85 -8.45 -3.88
N TYR A 213 -7.44 -7.38 -3.18
CA TYR A 213 -6.05 -7.19 -2.75
C TYR A 213 -5.53 -8.30 -1.86
N PHE A 214 -6.38 -9.02 -1.14
CA PHE A 214 -5.96 -10.15 -0.31
C PHE A 214 -5.35 -11.29 -1.13
N TYR A 215 -5.74 -11.44 -2.39
CA TYR A 215 -5.15 -12.43 -3.31
C TYR A 215 -3.72 -12.07 -3.74
N ASP A 216 -3.36 -10.78 -3.69
CA ASP A 216 -2.04 -10.25 -4.08
C ASP A 216 -1.11 -9.99 -2.87
N LEU A 217 -1.46 -10.43 -1.67
CA LEU A 217 -0.54 -10.43 -0.55
C LEU A 217 0.55 -11.48 -0.74
N ASN A 218 1.80 -11.14 -0.43
CA ASN A 218 2.97 -11.96 -0.71
C ASN A 218 3.34 -12.91 0.44
N PHE A 219 3.15 -12.46 1.69
CA PHE A 219 3.59 -13.20 2.86
C PHE A 219 2.43 -13.85 3.62
N ARG A 220 2.70 -14.99 4.26
CA ARG A 220 1.75 -15.61 5.19
C ARG A 220 1.45 -14.69 6.36
N GLU A 221 2.47 -14.01 6.87
CA GLU A 221 2.38 -13.05 7.96
C GLU A 221 1.41 -11.89 7.65
N SER A 222 1.31 -11.48 6.39
CA SER A 222 0.34 -10.47 5.94
C SER A 222 -1.09 -11.01 6.01
N LEU A 223 -1.32 -12.27 5.63
CA LEU A 223 -2.63 -12.92 5.75
C LEU A 223 -3.01 -13.15 7.22
N ASP A 224 -2.03 -13.47 8.09
CA ASP A 224 -2.26 -13.59 9.52
C ASP A 224 -2.74 -12.25 10.12
N ILE A 225 -2.16 -11.12 9.71
CA ILE A 225 -2.63 -9.77 10.11
C ILE A 225 -4.07 -9.54 9.65
N VAL A 226 -4.42 -9.94 8.41
CA VAL A 226 -5.79 -9.82 7.88
C VAL A 226 -6.77 -10.65 8.71
N GLU A 227 -6.41 -11.88 9.07
CA GLU A 227 -7.23 -12.80 9.87
C GLU A 227 -7.40 -12.31 11.32
N GLU A 228 -6.30 -11.95 11.99
CA GLU A 228 -6.27 -11.44 13.36
C GLU A 228 -7.14 -10.19 13.57
N ASN A 229 -7.19 -9.31 12.55
CA ASN A 229 -7.99 -8.08 12.57
C ASN A 229 -9.39 -8.25 11.98
N ASP A 230 -9.75 -9.44 11.51
CA ASP A 230 -11.02 -9.73 10.82
C ASP A 230 -11.34 -8.75 9.68
N TYR A 231 -10.32 -8.33 8.93
CA TYR A 231 -10.46 -7.29 7.91
C TYR A 231 -11.47 -7.66 6.82
N VAL A 232 -11.54 -8.93 6.42
CA VAL A 232 -12.49 -9.40 5.39
C VAL A 232 -13.93 -9.04 5.77
N ARG A 233 -14.39 -9.52 6.93
CA ARG A 233 -15.78 -9.30 7.34
C ARG A 233 -16.05 -7.84 7.65
N ARG A 234 -15.14 -7.19 8.38
CA ARG A 234 -15.30 -5.78 8.76
C ARG A 234 -15.44 -4.86 7.55
N ILE A 235 -14.63 -5.06 6.48
CA ILE A 235 -14.73 -4.25 5.27
C ILE A 235 -16.01 -4.58 4.51
N ILE A 236 -16.37 -5.85 4.35
CA ILE A 236 -17.60 -6.27 3.67
C ILE A 236 -18.82 -5.67 4.37
N HIS A 237 -18.88 -5.72 5.69
CA HIS A 237 -20.05 -5.24 6.45
C HIS A 237 -20.05 -3.74 6.72
N ARG A 238 -19.06 -2.98 6.22
CA ARG A 238 -19.01 -1.52 6.41
C ARG A 238 -20.12 -0.79 5.67
N ILE A 239 -20.54 -1.29 4.50
CA ILE A 239 -21.55 -0.64 3.66
C ILE A 239 -22.77 -1.53 3.50
N PRO A 240 -24.01 -0.95 3.38
CA PRO A 240 -25.22 -1.72 3.12
C PRO A 240 -25.30 -2.06 1.63
N TYR A 241 -25.65 -3.30 1.27
CA TYR A 241 -25.90 -3.71 -0.12
C TYR A 241 -27.39 -3.76 -0.39
N THR A 242 -27.88 -2.87 -1.26
CA THR A 242 -29.32 -2.79 -1.62
C THR A 242 -29.58 -3.34 -3.02
N GLU A 243 -28.57 -3.45 -3.90
CA GLU A 243 -28.68 -4.16 -5.17
C GLU A 243 -28.60 -5.69 -4.91
N PRO A 244 -29.64 -6.48 -5.33
CA PRO A 244 -29.76 -7.89 -4.92
C PRO A 244 -28.61 -8.80 -5.39
N ASN A 245 -28.09 -8.63 -6.62
CA ASN A 245 -27.00 -9.45 -7.13
C ASN A 245 -25.68 -9.07 -6.44
N THR A 246 -25.46 -7.78 -6.19
CA THR A 246 -24.33 -7.30 -5.39
C THR A 246 -24.34 -7.91 -4.01
N LYS A 247 -25.47 -7.89 -3.31
CA LYS A 247 -25.60 -8.48 -1.97
C LYS A 247 -25.22 -9.97 -1.99
N LYS A 248 -25.79 -10.73 -2.91
CA LYS A 248 -25.48 -12.17 -3.05
C LYS A 248 -24.01 -12.41 -3.36
N THR A 249 -23.42 -11.60 -4.24
CA THR A 249 -22.01 -11.71 -4.59
C THR A 249 -21.12 -11.41 -3.39
N MET A 250 -21.44 -10.39 -2.59
CA MET A 250 -20.66 -10.04 -1.40
C MET A 250 -20.73 -11.11 -0.31
N GLU A 251 -21.90 -11.77 -0.13
CA GLU A 251 -22.05 -12.91 0.77
C GLU A 251 -21.21 -14.13 0.33
N GLU A 252 -21.11 -14.37 -0.98
CA GLU A 252 -20.27 -15.43 -1.54
C GLU A 252 -18.78 -15.09 -1.43
N LEU A 253 -18.41 -13.85 -1.75
CA LEU A 253 -17.04 -13.35 -1.66
C LEU A 253 -16.51 -13.38 -0.22
N GLU A 254 -17.33 -13.05 0.77
CA GLU A 254 -16.96 -13.16 2.19
C GLU A 254 -16.54 -14.58 2.55
N LYS A 255 -17.38 -15.57 2.24
CA LYS A 255 -17.08 -16.98 2.54
C LYS A 255 -15.78 -17.44 1.86
N ARG A 256 -15.57 -16.98 0.63
CA ARG A 256 -14.40 -17.34 -0.16
C ARG A 256 -13.13 -16.70 0.37
N LEU A 257 -13.16 -15.40 0.67
CA LEU A 257 -12.01 -14.67 1.19
C LEU A 257 -11.62 -15.14 2.59
N VAL A 258 -12.59 -15.36 3.48
CA VAL A 258 -12.32 -15.91 4.82
C VAL A 258 -11.60 -17.25 4.72
N ARG A 259 -12.07 -18.15 3.85
CA ARG A 259 -11.41 -19.43 3.62
C ARG A 259 -10.03 -19.25 3.01
N TYR A 260 -9.89 -18.38 2.00
CA TYR A 260 -8.60 -18.12 1.35
C TYR A 260 -7.56 -17.60 2.34
N VAL A 261 -7.91 -16.59 3.14
CA VAL A 261 -7.01 -16.01 4.15
C VAL A 261 -6.56 -17.06 5.16
N HIS A 262 -7.46 -17.95 5.58
CA HIS A 262 -7.15 -19.03 6.52
C HIS A 262 -6.24 -20.12 5.92
N GLU A 263 -6.51 -20.55 4.69
CA GLU A 263 -5.90 -21.74 4.08
C GLU A 263 -4.69 -21.43 3.19
N ALA A 264 -4.53 -20.20 2.70
CA ALA A 264 -3.49 -19.88 1.73
C ALA A 264 -2.08 -20.06 2.33
N LYS A 265 -1.29 -20.88 1.64
CA LYS A 265 0.15 -21.00 1.91
C LYS A 265 0.86 -19.95 1.07
N LYS A 266 1.53 -19.02 1.72
CA LYS A 266 2.36 -17.99 1.10
C LYS A 266 3.83 -18.21 1.45
N VAL A 267 4.71 -17.54 0.74
CA VAL A 267 6.17 -17.65 0.92
C VAL A 267 6.59 -17.06 2.26
#